data_32ec18b3994dfaaef074997971ec06ab
#
_entry.id   32ec18b3994dfaaef074997971ec06ab
#
_cell.length_a   1.000
_cell.length_b   1.000
_cell.length_c   1.000
_cell.angle_alpha   90.00
_cell.angle_beta   90.00
_cell.angle_gamma   90.00
#
_symmetry.space_group_name_H-M   'P 1'
#
loop_
_entity.id
_entity.type
_entity.pdbx_description
1 polymer ?
#
loop_
_entity_poly.entity_id
_entity_poly.type
_entity_poly.pdbx_seq_one_letter_code
_entity_poly.pdbx_strand_id
1 'polypeptide(L)'
;VLFRSCARMRRGYLYSHAKELGCNKIALGHHFDDVIETILMGMLYSGKVETMMPKLHSQNFEGMELIRPMYLIKESAIKAWRDTNGLHFIQCACRFTENCVSCGGGRGSKRDEMKELVAQFRNTSSVIETNIFNSVRDINLRTVMGYHKDGEYYNFLDDYDQRGNKGVDKEKE
;
A
#
# COMPACT_ATOMS: atom_id res chain seq x y z
N VAL A 1 -8.95 20.28 1.88
CA VAL A 1 -7.83 20.71 1.01
C VAL A 1 -6.53 20.87 1.81
N LEU A 2 -6.54 21.41 3.03
CA LEU A 2 -5.34 21.70 3.85
C LEU A 2 -4.50 20.45 4.21
N PHE A 3 -5.10 19.30 4.44
CA PHE A 3 -4.41 18.10 4.98
C PHE A 3 -3.56 17.35 3.95
N ARG A 4 -3.96 17.36 2.68
CA ARG A 4 -3.10 16.85 1.59
C ARG A 4 -1.83 17.67 1.43
N SER A 5 -1.91 18.98 1.72
CA SER A 5 -0.78 19.89 1.68
C SER A 5 0.27 19.58 2.76
N CYS A 6 -0.14 19.29 3.99
CA CYS A 6 0.77 19.00 5.10
C CYS A 6 1.59 17.70 4.85
N ALA A 7 0.94 16.62 4.42
CA ALA A 7 1.64 15.38 4.08
C ALA A 7 2.60 15.55 2.88
N ARG A 8 2.20 16.34 1.88
CA ARG A 8 3.03 16.64 0.71
C ARG A 8 4.24 17.50 1.08
N MET A 9 4.06 18.54 1.90
CA MET A 9 5.15 19.41 2.38
C MET A 9 6.14 18.62 3.23
N ARG A 10 5.66 17.83 4.18
CA ARG A 10 6.52 16.98 5.01
C ARG A 10 7.34 16.00 4.17
N ARG A 11 6.73 15.38 3.16
CA ARG A 11 7.43 14.48 2.24
C ARG A 11 8.49 15.22 1.44
N GLY A 12 8.15 16.39 0.86
CA GLY A 12 9.09 17.22 0.13
C GLY A 12 10.31 17.60 0.97
N TYR A 13 10.08 18.05 2.22
CA TYR A 13 11.15 18.39 3.15
C TYR A 13 12.07 17.17 3.46
N LEU A 14 11.49 16.01 3.71
CA LEU A 14 12.27 14.79 3.96
C LEU A 14 13.18 14.43 2.78
N TYR A 15 12.68 14.54 1.55
CA TYR A 15 13.49 14.28 0.35
C TYR A 15 14.62 15.30 0.18
N SER A 16 14.33 16.60 0.35
CA SER A 16 15.35 17.65 0.26
C SER A 16 16.45 17.45 1.29
N HIS A 17 16.06 17.22 2.55
CA HIS A 17 17.03 17.01 3.64
C HIS A 17 17.84 15.73 3.47
N ALA A 18 17.24 14.63 3.03
CA ALA A 18 17.96 13.41 2.71
C ALA A 18 19.01 13.62 1.60
N LYS A 19 18.67 14.41 0.58
CA LYS A 19 19.60 14.76 -0.50
C LYS A 19 20.76 15.63 -0.01
N GLU A 20 20.49 16.62 0.86
CA GLU A 20 21.52 17.44 1.52
C GLU A 20 22.50 16.59 2.35
N LEU A 21 22.01 15.52 2.97
CA LEU A 21 22.84 14.55 3.71
C LEU A 21 23.55 13.53 2.81
N GLY A 22 23.46 13.64 1.49
CA GLY A 22 24.06 12.70 0.55
C GLY A 22 23.35 11.34 0.46
N CYS A 23 22.15 11.21 1.02
CA CYS A 23 21.37 9.98 0.93
C CYS A 23 20.73 9.86 -0.47
N ASN A 24 20.64 8.63 -0.99
CA ASN A 24 19.95 8.31 -2.23
C ASN A 24 18.67 7.50 -2.01
N LYS A 25 18.32 7.21 -0.75
CA LYS A 25 17.12 6.43 -0.40
C LYS A 25 16.42 7.02 0.82
N ILE A 26 15.08 6.90 0.81
CA ILE A 26 14.23 7.12 1.99
C ILE A 26 13.56 5.81 2.34
N ALA A 27 13.80 5.31 3.56
CA ALA A 27 13.13 4.14 4.11
C ALA A 27 11.89 4.57 4.89
N LEU A 28 10.73 4.02 4.54
CA LEU A 28 9.46 4.22 5.26
C LEU A 28 9.09 2.98 6.06
N GLY A 29 8.55 3.19 7.25
CA GLY A 29 8.15 2.15 8.19
C GLY A 29 6.81 1.46 7.86
N HIS A 30 6.34 1.49 6.62
CA HIS A 30 5.13 0.76 6.24
C HIS A 30 5.36 -0.74 6.31
N HIS A 31 4.38 -1.45 6.83
CA HIS A 31 4.40 -2.88 7.07
C HIS A 31 3.28 -3.61 6.33
N PHE A 32 3.22 -4.95 6.45
CA PHE A 32 2.28 -5.79 5.72
C PHE A 32 0.81 -5.38 5.92
N ASP A 33 0.43 -5.04 7.15
CA ASP A 33 -0.95 -4.61 7.47
C ASP A 33 -1.31 -3.30 6.75
N ASP A 34 -0.37 -2.34 6.64
CA ASP A 34 -0.59 -1.11 5.86
C ASP A 34 -0.86 -1.42 4.38
N VAL A 35 -0.20 -2.44 3.84
CA VAL A 35 -0.39 -2.88 2.45
C VAL A 35 -1.81 -3.44 2.26
N ILE A 36 -2.24 -4.36 3.14
CA ILE A 36 -3.58 -4.94 3.10
C ILE A 36 -4.67 -3.88 3.25
N GLU A 37 -4.53 -2.98 4.23
CA GLU A 37 -5.45 -1.85 4.42
C GLU A 37 -5.54 -0.97 3.17
N THR A 38 -4.40 -0.70 2.51
CA THR A 38 -4.36 0.12 1.30
C THR A 38 -5.08 -0.55 0.13
N ILE A 39 -4.89 -1.86 -0.06
CA ILE A 39 -5.59 -2.64 -1.09
C ILE A 39 -7.10 -2.56 -0.86
N LEU A 40 -7.56 -2.87 0.35
CA LEU A 40 -8.98 -2.83 0.70
C LEU A 40 -9.57 -1.43 0.56
N MET A 41 -8.86 -0.38 0.98
CA MET A 41 -9.29 1.01 0.77
C MET A 41 -9.43 1.35 -0.71
N GLY A 42 -8.49 0.91 -1.56
CA GLY A 42 -8.55 1.09 -3.01
C GLY A 42 -9.79 0.43 -3.60
N MET A 43 -10.03 -0.84 -3.25
CA MET A 43 -11.17 -1.61 -3.75
C MET A 43 -12.51 -1.04 -3.26
N LEU A 44 -12.67 -0.81 -1.96
CA LEU A 44 -13.96 -0.50 -1.35
C LEU A 44 -14.37 0.98 -1.50
N TYR A 45 -13.40 1.90 -1.53
CA TYR A 45 -13.71 3.33 -1.55
C TYR A 45 -13.29 4.05 -2.82
N SER A 46 -12.47 3.43 -3.66
CA SER A 46 -11.97 4.06 -4.89
C SER A 46 -12.29 3.26 -6.16
N GLY A 47 -12.81 2.02 -6.03
CA GLY A 47 -13.06 1.12 -7.15
C GLY A 47 -11.78 0.76 -7.92
N LYS A 48 -10.64 0.70 -7.23
CA LYS A 48 -9.34 0.43 -7.84
C LYS A 48 -8.62 -0.70 -7.14
N VAL A 49 -8.00 -1.58 -7.93
CA VAL A 49 -7.10 -2.62 -7.45
C VAL A 49 -5.69 -2.09 -7.55
N GLU A 50 -5.23 -1.45 -6.50
CA GLU A 50 -3.89 -0.86 -6.41
C GLU A 50 -3.32 -0.99 -4.99
N THR A 51 -2.00 -0.95 -4.87
CA THR A 51 -1.32 -0.99 -3.57
C THR A 51 -0.13 -0.03 -3.53
N MET A 52 0.44 0.15 -2.34
CA MET A 52 1.73 0.83 -2.22
C MET A 52 2.86 -0.09 -2.69
N MET A 53 3.74 0.40 -3.55
CA MET A 53 4.88 -0.37 -4.04
C MET A 53 5.97 -0.50 -2.96
N PRO A 54 6.64 -1.67 -2.83
CA PRO A 54 7.74 -1.87 -1.87
C PRO A 54 8.95 -0.98 -2.15
N LYS A 55 9.14 -0.61 -3.41
CA LYS A 55 10.23 0.24 -3.89
C LYS A 55 9.75 1.06 -5.09
N LEU A 56 10.14 2.34 -5.14
CA LEU A 56 9.84 3.21 -6.29
C LEU A 56 10.85 4.36 -6.42
N HIS A 57 11.13 4.76 -7.65
CA HIS A 57 11.91 5.96 -7.91
C HIS A 57 11.10 7.22 -7.65
N SER A 58 11.73 8.25 -7.13
CA SER A 58 11.08 9.53 -6.93
C SER A 58 10.91 10.24 -8.27
N GLN A 59 9.70 10.68 -8.56
CA GLN A 59 9.42 11.46 -9.78
C GLN A 59 9.88 12.93 -9.66
N ASN A 60 10.02 13.45 -8.44
CA ASN A 60 10.33 14.86 -8.18
C ASN A 60 11.77 15.08 -7.71
N PHE A 61 12.50 14.02 -7.35
CA PHE A 61 13.86 14.09 -6.82
C PHE A 61 14.70 13.05 -7.56
N GLU A 62 15.38 13.49 -8.59
CA GLU A 62 16.23 12.64 -9.42
C GLU A 62 17.31 11.94 -8.57
N GLY A 63 17.53 10.66 -8.85
CA GLY A 63 18.48 9.81 -8.13
C GLY A 63 17.99 9.31 -6.75
N MET A 64 16.79 9.71 -6.31
CA MET A 64 16.23 9.29 -5.02
C MET A 64 15.26 8.13 -5.19
N GLU A 65 15.34 7.15 -4.29
CA GLU A 65 14.41 6.04 -4.18
C GLU A 65 13.65 6.07 -2.85
N LEU A 66 12.41 5.60 -2.87
CA LEU A 66 11.66 5.27 -1.68
C LEU A 66 11.63 3.74 -1.53
N ILE A 67 11.94 3.26 -0.34
CA ILE A 67 11.90 1.83 -0.01
C ILE A 67 11.04 1.59 1.24
N ARG A 68 10.49 0.37 1.36
CA ARG A 68 9.71 -0.08 2.51
C ARG A 68 10.29 -1.40 3.04
N PRO A 69 11.32 -1.35 3.88
CA PRO A 69 12.02 -2.58 4.31
C PRO A 69 11.13 -3.56 5.08
N MET A 70 10.09 -3.06 5.77
CA MET A 70 9.17 -3.88 6.57
C MET A 70 7.92 -4.33 5.80
N TYR A 71 7.91 -4.21 4.47
CA TYR A 71 6.74 -4.43 3.61
C TYR A 71 6.04 -5.79 3.81
N LEU A 72 6.79 -6.83 4.13
CA LEU A 72 6.27 -8.19 4.36
C LEU A 72 6.20 -8.58 5.85
N ILE A 73 6.49 -7.66 6.77
CA ILE A 73 6.48 -7.92 8.21
C ILE A 73 5.13 -7.51 8.78
N LYS A 74 4.48 -8.40 9.53
CA LYS A 74 3.20 -8.10 10.19
C LYS A 74 3.38 -7.11 11.33
N GLU A 75 2.40 -6.23 11.55
CA GLU A 75 2.38 -5.26 12.66
C GLU A 75 2.55 -5.95 14.02
N SER A 76 1.94 -7.11 14.19
CA SER A 76 2.07 -7.91 15.42
C SER A 76 3.51 -8.31 15.74
N ALA A 77 4.30 -8.70 14.72
CA ALA A 77 5.71 -9.04 14.89
C ALA A 77 6.55 -7.82 15.26
N ILE A 78 6.27 -6.65 14.67
CA ILE A 78 6.92 -5.39 15.00
C ILE A 78 6.62 -4.99 16.45
N LYS A 79 5.36 -5.12 16.89
CA LYS A 79 4.96 -4.86 18.28
C LYS A 79 5.64 -5.80 19.26
N ALA A 80 5.67 -7.09 18.97
CA ALA A 80 6.36 -8.07 19.81
C ALA A 80 7.87 -7.78 19.92
N TRP A 81 8.51 -7.43 18.80
CA TRP A 81 9.91 -7.04 18.78
C TRP A 81 10.17 -5.78 19.63
N ARG A 82 9.32 -4.75 19.50
CA ARG A 82 9.35 -3.54 20.32
C ARG A 82 9.30 -3.88 21.82
N ASP A 83 8.33 -4.69 22.21
CA ASP A 83 8.08 -5.02 23.62
C ASP A 83 9.21 -5.85 24.21
N THR A 84 9.73 -6.83 23.44
CA THR A 84 10.90 -7.64 23.87
C THR A 84 12.15 -6.81 24.08
N ASN A 85 12.33 -5.74 23.28
CA ASN A 85 13.51 -4.87 23.40
C ASN A 85 13.28 -3.64 24.29
N GLY A 86 12.13 -3.52 24.94
CA GLY A 86 11.79 -2.39 25.83
C GLY A 86 11.81 -1.03 25.13
N LEU A 87 11.49 -1.00 23.82
CA LEU A 87 11.55 0.23 23.03
C LEU A 87 10.28 1.06 23.22
N HIS A 88 10.47 2.35 23.41
CA HIS A 88 9.39 3.32 23.52
C HIS A 88 9.42 4.27 22.33
N PHE A 89 8.32 4.31 21.57
CA PHE A 89 8.17 5.21 20.44
C PHE A 89 7.27 6.38 20.81
N ILE A 90 7.61 7.57 20.30
CA ILE A 90 6.78 8.77 20.44
C ILE A 90 5.45 8.50 19.73
N GLN A 91 4.36 8.58 20.49
CA GLN A 91 3.04 8.65 19.90
C GLN A 91 2.88 9.98 19.16
N CYS A 92 2.00 10.02 18.15
CA CYS A 92 1.87 11.17 17.26
C CYS A 92 1.89 12.51 18.02
N ALA A 93 2.92 13.34 17.77
CA ALA A 93 3.10 14.65 18.38
C ALA A 93 2.15 15.73 17.84
N CYS A 94 1.23 15.37 16.94
CA CYS A 94 0.25 16.32 16.40
C CYS A 94 -0.83 16.59 17.44
N ARG A 95 -0.83 17.78 18.04
CA ARG A 95 -1.88 18.23 18.98
C ARG A 95 -3.31 18.22 18.41
N PHE A 96 -3.44 17.98 17.11
CA PHE A 96 -4.72 17.84 16.42
C PHE A 96 -5.24 16.40 16.35
N THR A 97 -4.51 15.40 16.90
CA THR A 97 -4.84 13.97 16.73
C THR A 97 -5.97 13.48 17.61
N GLU A 98 -6.30 14.14 18.70
CA GLU A 98 -7.45 13.74 19.53
C GLU A 98 -8.80 13.92 18.82
N ASN A 99 -8.84 14.80 17.78
CA ASN A 99 -10.02 15.07 16.96
C ASN A 99 -9.73 15.05 15.44
N CYS A 100 -8.57 14.57 15.00
CA CYS A 100 -8.19 14.62 13.59
C CYS A 100 -8.61 13.35 12.84
N VAL A 101 -9.79 13.41 12.24
CA VAL A 101 -10.32 12.39 11.31
C VAL A 101 -9.37 12.11 10.13
N SER A 102 -8.46 13.04 9.82
CA SER A 102 -7.60 12.98 8.64
C SER A 102 -6.21 12.36 8.87
N CYS A 103 -5.75 12.27 10.12
CA CYS A 103 -4.44 11.71 10.47
C CYS A 103 -4.50 10.22 10.86
N GLY A 104 -5.68 9.59 10.81
CA GLY A 104 -5.89 8.21 11.25
C GLY A 104 -5.87 8.03 12.76
N GLY A 105 -5.95 9.12 13.54
CA GLY A 105 -5.99 9.09 15.00
C GLY A 105 -7.36 9.39 15.61
N GLY A 106 -8.34 9.79 14.80
CA GLY A 106 -9.73 9.97 15.23
C GLY A 106 -10.52 8.67 15.03
N ARG A 107 -11.28 8.25 16.03
CA ARG A 107 -12.23 7.13 15.90
C ARG A 107 -13.15 7.38 14.70
N GLY A 108 -13.21 6.40 13.77
CA GLY A 108 -14.07 6.44 12.59
C GLY A 108 -13.37 6.87 11.30
N SER A 109 -12.04 6.81 11.20
CA SER A 109 -11.38 6.95 9.90
C SER A 109 -11.62 5.70 9.05
N LYS A 110 -11.69 5.87 7.71
CA LYS A 110 -11.79 4.73 6.77
C LYS A 110 -10.68 3.71 6.97
N ARG A 111 -9.54 4.14 7.50
CA ARG A 111 -8.43 3.26 7.81
C ARG A 111 -8.69 2.41 9.06
N ASP A 112 -9.36 2.97 10.08
CA ASP A 112 -9.76 2.21 11.28
C ASP A 112 -10.81 1.16 10.92
N GLU A 113 -11.76 1.50 10.05
CA GLU A 113 -12.73 0.54 9.50
C GLU A 113 -12.02 -0.64 8.80
N MET A 114 -10.96 -0.35 8.02
CA MET A 114 -10.18 -1.41 7.37
C MET A 114 -9.41 -2.26 8.38
N LYS A 115 -8.88 -1.67 9.44
CA LYS A 115 -8.22 -2.43 10.52
C LYS A 115 -9.18 -3.39 11.21
N GLU A 116 -10.39 -2.93 11.50
CA GLU A 116 -11.43 -3.76 12.09
C GLU A 116 -11.83 -4.90 11.14
N LEU A 117 -12.01 -4.61 9.86
CA LEU A 117 -12.33 -5.61 8.83
C LEU A 117 -11.22 -6.66 8.70
N VAL A 118 -9.97 -6.24 8.67
CA VAL A 118 -8.82 -7.15 8.62
C VAL A 118 -8.75 -8.01 9.87
N ALA A 119 -9.03 -7.45 11.05
CA ALA A 119 -9.10 -8.21 12.29
C ALA A 119 -10.20 -9.29 12.27
N GLN A 120 -11.37 -8.97 11.71
CA GLN A 120 -12.45 -9.95 11.50
C GLN A 120 -12.03 -11.06 10.55
N PHE A 121 -11.36 -10.73 9.44
CA PHE A 121 -10.84 -11.72 8.50
C PHE A 121 -9.83 -12.67 9.14
N ARG A 122 -8.95 -12.18 10.01
CA ARG A 122 -8.01 -13.00 10.77
C ARG A 122 -8.69 -14.04 11.65
N ASN A 123 -9.80 -13.65 12.27
CA ASN A 123 -10.59 -14.55 13.11
C ASN A 123 -11.31 -15.63 12.29
N THR A 124 -11.62 -15.33 11.02
CA THR A 124 -12.30 -16.26 10.11
C THR A 124 -11.32 -17.25 9.49
N SER A 125 -10.18 -16.78 8.98
CA SER A 125 -9.16 -17.63 8.37
C SER A 125 -7.80 -16.93 8.28
N SER A 126 -6.75 -17.66 8.61
CA SER A 126 -5.36 -17.16 8.58
C SER A 126 -4.82 -16.89 7.17
N VAL A 127 -5.46 -17.41 6.12
CA VAL A 127 -5.00 -17.26 4.72
C VAL A 127 -5.59 -16.04 4.02
N ILE A 128 -6.66 -15.41 4.55
CA ILE A 128 -7.36 -14.30 3.88
C ILE A 128 -6.42 -13.13 3.61
N GLU A 129 -5.60 -12.72 4.56
CA GLU A 129 -4.65 -11.63 4.38
C GLU A 129 -3.65 -11.90 3.24
N THR A 130 -3.13 -13.13 3.20
CA THR A 130 -2.22 -13.56 2.14
C THR A 130 -2.91 -13.56 0.78
N ASN A 131 -4.16 -13.97 0.72
CA ASN A 131 -4.95 -13.95 -0.51
C ASN A 131 -5.23 -12.52 -0.98
N ILE A 132 -5.55 -11.60 -0.08
CA ILE A 132 -5.70 -10.17 -0.41
C ILE A 132 -4.39 -9.64 -0.99
N PHE A 133 -3.26 -9.93 -0.37
CA PHE A 133 -1.95 -9.52 -0.86
C PHE A 133 -1.63 -10.12 -2.24
N ASN A 134 -1.86 -11.41 -2.41
CA ASN A 134 -1.57 -12.11 -3.67
C ASN A 134 -2.49 -11.62 -4.81
N SER A 135 -3.71 -11.16 -4.52
CA SER A 135 -4.63 -10.64 -5.54
C SER A 135 -4.10 -9.43 -6.30
N VAL A 136 -3.15 -8.70 -5.73
CA VAL A 136 -2.48 -7.56 -6.39
C VAL A 136 -1.04 -7.88 -6.82
N ARG A 137 -0.45 -8.94 -6.29
CA ARG A 137 0.91 -9.37 -6.63
C ARG A 137 0.97 -10.18 -7.92
N ASP A 138 -0.07 -10.97 -8.16
CA ASP A 138 -0.14 -11.92 -9.26
C ASP A 138 -1.48 -11.75 -10.00
N ILE A 139 -1.55 -10.69 -10.83
CA ILE A 139 -2.75 -10.36 -11.59
C ILE A 139 -2.67 -11.03 -12.96
N ASN A 140 -3.64 -11.89 -13.26
CA ASN A 140 -3.82 -12.41 -14.60
C ASN A 140 -4.58 -11.40 -15.47
N LEU A 141 -3.85 -10.70 -16.35
CA LEU A 141 -4.43 -9.68 -17.21
C LEU A 141 -5.48 -10.20 -18.21
N ARG A 142 -5.53 -11.53 -18.46
CA ARG A 142 -6.56 -12.14 -19.32
C ARG A 142 -7.93 -12.22 -18.64
N THR A 143 -7.99 -12.12 -17.33
CA THR A 143 -9.23 -12.27 -16.54
C THR A 143 -9.70 -10.95 -15.92
N VAL A 144 -9.10 -9.82 -16.30
CA VAL A 144 -9.57 -8.48 -15.92
C VAL A 144 -10.25 -7.79 -17.10
N MET A 145 -11.28 -7.00 -16.82
CA MET A 145 -12.02 -6.26 -17.86
C MET A 145 -11.20 -5.14 -18.49
N GLY A 146 -10.24 -4.58 -17.75
CA GLY A 146 -9.35 -3.54 -18.26
C GLY A 146 -8.28 -3.17 -17.23
N TYR A 147 -7.22 -2.53 -17.70
CA TYR A 147 -6.12 -2.08 -16.86
C TYR A 147 -5.44 -0.85 -17.48
N HIS A 148 -4.74 -0.09 -16.65
CA HIS A 148 -3.90 1.03 -17.09
C HIS A 148 -2.44 0.61 -17.09
N LYS A 149 -1.72 0.96 -18.16
CA LYS A 149 -0.27 0.79 -18.28
C LYS A 149 0.32 1.99 -19.03
N ASP A 150 1.37 2.59 -18.48
CA ASP A 150 2.11 3.72 -19.09
C ASP A 150 1.23 4.92 -19.49
N GLY A 151 0.11 5.14 -18.77
CA GLY A 151 -0.84 6.21 -19.03
C GLY A 151 -1.96 5.84 -20.02
N GLU A 152 -1.90 4.68 -20.64
CA GLU A 152 -2.92 4.17 -21.57
C GLU A 152 -3.89 3.22 -20.85
N TYR A 153 -5.13 3.17 -21.31
CA TYR A 153 -6.15 2.24 -20.85
C TYR A 153 -6.32 1.11 -21.85
N TYR A 154 -6.24 -0.12 -21.38
CA TYR A 154 -6.45 -1.34 -22.15
C TYR A 154 -7.75 -1.99 -21.71
N ASN A 155 -8.61 -2.33 -22.67
CA ASN A 155 -9.87 -3.02 -22.46
C ASN A 155 -9.78 -4.46 -22.99
N PHE A 156 -10.49 -5.39 -22.39
CA PHE A 156 -10.52 -6.79 -22.85
C PHE A 156 -11.05 -6.95 -24.28
N LEU A 157 -11.83 -5.97 -24.79
CA LEU A 157 -12.35 -5.96 -26.16
C LEU A 157 -11.29 -5.63 -27.20
N ASP A 158 -10.18 -4.97 -26.83
CA ASP A 158 -9.15 -4.50 -27.76
C ASP A 158 -8.46 -5.67 -28.48
N ASP A 159 -8.41 -6.84 -27.83
CA ASP A 159 -7.80 -8.06 -28.37
C ASP A 159 -8.73 -9.28 -28.33
N TYR A 160 -10.03 -9.08 -28.14
CA TYR A 160 -11.03 -10.15 -27.95
C TYR A 160 -11.01 -11.18 -29.08
N ASP A 161 -11.08 -10.72 -30.32
CA ASP A 161 -11.11 -11.60 -31.50
C ASP A 161 -9.78 -12.35 -31.71
N GLN A 162 -8.67 -11.77 -31.24
CA GLN A 162 -7.34 -12.39 -31.31
C GLN A 162 -7.13 -13.46 -30.23
N ARG A 163 -7.82 -13.34 -29.10
CA ARG A 163 -7.77 -14.32 -27.99
C ARG A 163 -8.41 -15.64 -28.37
N GLY A 164 -9.46 -15.63 -29.21
CA GLY A 164 -10.16 -16.82 -29.65
C GLY A 164 -9.35 -17.76 -30.54
N ASN A 165 -8.31 -17.26 -31.19
CA ASN A 165 -7.49 -18.03 -32.12
C ASN A 165 -6.25 -18.69 -31.51
N LYS A 166 -5.87 -18.35 -30.27
CA LYS A 166 -4.80 -19.05 -29.53
C LYS A 166 -5.47 -20.08 -28.65
N GLY A 167 -5.43 -21.32 -29.11
CA GLY A 167 -5.94 -22.47 -28.35
C GLY A 167 -5.47 -22.42 -26.90
N VAL A 168 -6.34 -22.88 -26.02
CA VAL A 168 -6.08 -23.10 -24.61
C VAL A 168 -4.84 -23.99 -24.52
N ASP A 169 -3.65 -23.38 -24.40
CA ASP A 169 -2.44 -24.09 -24.04
C ASP A 169 -2.67 -24.61 -22.63
N LYS A 170 -2.82 -25.92 -22.59
CA LYS A 170 -2.98 -26.75 -21.41
C LYS A 170 -1.88 -26.37 -20.41
N GLU A 171 -2.27 -25.80 -19.29
CA GLU A 171 -1.45 -25.85 -18.10
C GLU A 171 -1.21 -27.33 -17.80
N LYS A 172 -0.01 -27.75 -18.01
CA LYS A 172 0.48 -29.03 -17.55
C LYS A 172 1.03 -28.86 -16.15
N GLU A 173 0.43 -29.66 -15.27
CA GLU A 173 1.03 -30.33 -14.09
C GLU A 173 1.99 -29.55 -13.22
#